data_0e76c829bad7bbff34d0fdc909db9a4b
#
_entry.id   0e76c829bad7bbff34d0fdc909db9a4b
#
_cell.length_a   1.000
_cell.length_b   1.000
_cell.length_c   1.000
_cell.angle_alpha   90.00
_cell.angle_beta   90.00
_cell.angle_gamma   90.00
#
_symmetry.space_group_name_H-M   'P 1'
#
loop_
_entity.id
_entity.type
_entity.pdbx_description
1 polymer ?
#
loop_
_entity_poly.entity_id
_entity_poly.type
_entity_poly.pdbx_seq_one_letter_code
_entity_poly.pdbx_strand_id
1 'polypeptide(L)'
;MSSRSHLRFYAEEDFEALQRFELPSEQVVFTALPDEALEAAAQDPNRYPVVILSVEGEAVGFFVLHLNAEITSLVDNPRAIILRALSVDFRQQGKGYAKAAMLQLPAFVGEYFPEVDEIVLAVNARNFAAQRLYLQIGFEDRGLTRMGPMGMQHIYHFKVERTG
;
A
#
# COMPACT_ATOMS: atom_id res chain seq x y z
N MET A 1 -15.58 5.36 -18.03
CA MET A 1 -14.42 4.55 -18.31
C MET A 1 -14.08 3.65 -17.14
N SER A 2 -14.16 2.39 -17.35
CA SER A 2 -13.85 1.47 -16.28
C SER A 2 -12.36 1.47 -15.96
N SER A 3 -12.03 1.36 -14.70
CA SER A 3 -10.65 1.14 -14.30
C SER A 3 -10.27 -0.30 -14.64
N ARG A 4 -8.98 -0.53 -14.82
CA ARG A 4 -8.47 -1.87 -15.11
C ARG A 4 -8.45 -2.76 -13.88
N SER A 5 -8.66 -2.16 -12.71
CA SER A 5 -8.63 -2.88 -11.46
C SER A 5 -9.55 -2.18 -10.48
N HIS A 6 -9.86 -2.86 -9.40
CA HIS A 6 -10.53 -2.19 -8.28
C HIS A 6 -10.04 -2.77 -6.96
N LEU A 7 -10.32 -2.05 -5.88
CA LEU A 7 -9.86 -2.38 -4.55
C LEU A 7 -11.00 -2.95 -3.73
N ARG A 8 -10.67 -3.95 -2.91
CA ARG A 8 -11.63 -4.55 -2.01
C ARG A 8 -10.89 -5.02 -0.76
N PHE A 9 -11.53 -4.93 0.40
CA PHE A 9 -10.92 -5.51 1.60
C PHE A 9 -10.74 -7.01 1.42
N TYR A 10 -9.66 -7.52 1.99
CA TYR A 10 -9.33 -8.93 1.97
C TYR A 10 -10.46 -9.77 2.58
N ALA A 11 -10.75 -10.91 1.95
CA ALA A 11 -11.64 -11.94 2.49
C ALA A 11 -10.89 -13.28 2.47
N GLU A 12 -11.28 -14.20 3.33
CA GLU A 12 -10.58 -15.49 3.41
C GLU A 12 -10.50 -16.23 2.09
N GLU A 13 -11.48 -16.05 1.22
CA GLU A 13 -11.48 -16.65 -0.12
C GLU A 13 -10.32 -16.18 -0.99
N ASP A 14 -9.68 -15.07 -0.63
CA ASP A 14 -8.53 -14.54 -1.37
C ASP A 14 -7.22 -15.23 -0.98
N PHE A 15 -7.21 -15.96 0.11
CA PHE A 15 -5.97 -16.45 0.71
C PHE A 15 -5.16 -17.32 -0.25
N GLU A 16 -5.82 -18.23 -0.94
CA GLU A 16 -5.12 -19.14 -1.87
C GLU A 16 -4.40 -18.39 -2.97
N ALA A 17 -5.07 -17.39 -3.56
CA ALA A 17 -4.46 -16.61 -4.63
C ALA A 17 -3.28 -15.79 -4.12
N LEU A 18 -3.43 -15.18 -2.95
CA LEU A 18 -2.35 -14.38 -2.37
C LEU A 18 -1.17 -15.23 -1.97
N GLN A 19 -1.42 -16.45 -1.49
CA GLN A 19 -0.36 -17.37 -1.09
C GLN A 19 0.50 -17.78 -2.28
N ARG A 20 -0.08 -17.77 -3.48
CA ARG A 20 0.63 -18.13 -4.71
C ARG A 20 1.40 -16.99 -5.35
N PHE A 21 1.35 -15.78 -4.77
CA PHE A 21 2.09 -14.64 -5.29
C PHE A 21 3.57 -14.94 -5.30
N GLU A 22 4.21 -14.55 -6.39
CA GLU A 22 5.66 -14.65 -6.55
C GLU A 22 6.22 -13.25 -6.75
N LEU A 23 7.31 -12.96 -6.04
CA LEU A 23 8.02 -11.69 -6.19
C LEU A 23 9.49 -12.00 -6.47
N PRO A 24 10.13 -11.24 -7.38
CA PRO A 24 11.58 -11.36 -7.54
C PRO A 24 12.31 -11.11 -6.22
N SER A 25 13.44 -11.76 -6.03
CA SER A 25 14.18 -11.65 -4.76
C SER A 25 14.55 -10.22 -4.42
N GLU A 26 14.85 -9.39 -5.42
CA GLU A 26 15.19 -7.98 -5.19
C GLU A 26 13.98 -7.17 -4.69
N GLN A 27 12.76 -7.64 -4.93
CA GLN A 27 11.56 -6.96 -4.42
C GLN A 27 11.20 -7.42 -3.02
N VAL A 28 11.43 -8.69 -2.70
CA VAL A 28 11.15 -9.23 -1.37
C VAL A 28 11.97 -8.51 -0.30
N VAL A 29 13.13 -7.98 -0.68
CA VAL A 29 13.99 -7.20 0.22
C VAL A 29 13.26 -5.96 0.72
N PHE A 30 12.35 -5.38 -0.06
CA PHE A 30 11.72 -4.10 0.25
C PHE A 30 10.28 -4.22 0.74
N THR A 31 9.63 -5.37 0.57
CA THR A 31 8.24 -5.53 0.95
C THR A 31 7.99 -6.94 1.47
N ALA A 32 7.00 -7.07 2.34
CA ALA A 32 6.60 -8.38 2.84
C ALA A 32 5.76 -9.10 1.79
N LEU A 33 5.87 -10.41 1.74
CA LEU A 33 4.95 -11.22 0.95
C LEU A 33 3.56 -11.17 1.58
N PRO A 34 2.49 -11.37 0.79
CA PRO A 34 1.13 -11.27 1.34
C PRO A 34 0.86 -12.17 2.54
N ASP A 35 1.38 -13.39 2.56
CA ASP A 35 1.13 -14.29 3.69
C ASP A 35 1.73 -13.76 4.99
N GLU A 36 2.92 -13.16 4.94
CA GLU A 36 3.52 -12.54 6.10
C GLU A 36 2.72 -11.32 6.57
N ALA A 37 2.29 -10.50 5.61
CA ALA A 37 1.50 -9.32 5.92
C ALA A 37 0.14 -9.67 6.49
N LEU A 38 -0.47 -10.74 6.01
CA LEU A 38 -1.76 -11.23 6.53
C LEU A 38 -1.61 -11.76 7.95
N GLU A 39 -0.52 -12.45 8.24
CA GLU A 39 -0.26 -12.93 9.60
C GLU A 39 -0.13 -11.77 10.58
N ALA A 40 0.60 -10.72 10.19
CA ALA A 40 0.72 -9.52 11.02
C ALA A 40 -0.63 -8.85 11.22
N ALA A 41 -1.47 -8.79 10.17
CA ALA A 41 -2.78 -8.18 10.25
C ALA A 41 -3.73 -8.98 11.15
N ALA A 42 -3.59 -10.30 11.19
CA ALA A 42 -4.41 -11.14 12.06
C ALA A 42 -4.19 -10.83 13.54
N GLN A 43 -3.04 -10.27 13.88
CA GLN A 43 -2.68 -9.97 15.26
C GLN A 43 -2.83 -8.50 15.62
N ASP A 44 -3.22 -7.66 14.66
CA ASP A 44 -3.33 -6.22 14.88
C ASP A 44 -4.61 -5.70 14.23
N PRO A 45 -5.65 -5.37 15.02
CA PRO A 45 -6.93 -4.93 14.48
C PRO A 45 -6.86 -3.59 13.74
N ASN A 46 -5.75 -2.86 13.86
CA ASN A 46 -5.55 -1.60 13.15
C ASN A 46 -4.94 -1.79 11.76
N ARG A 47 -4.68 -3.02 11.35
CA ARG A 47 -4.18 -3.34 10.01
C ARG A 47 -5.32 -3.89 9.16
N TYR A 48 -5.50 -3.30 7.99
CA TYR A 48 -6.60 -3.61 7.08
C TYR A 48 -6.04 -4.06 5.74
N PRO A 49 -5.97 -5.39 5.50
CA PRO A 49 -5.48 -5.88 4.21
C PRO A 49 -6.47 -5.57 3.10
N VAL A 50 -5.94 -5.17 1.94
CA VAL A 50 -6.73 -4.80 0.76
C VAL A 50 -6.19 -5.56 -0.44
N VAL A 51 -7.11 -6.08 -1.26
CA VAL A 51 -6.78 -6.83 -2.45
C VAL A 51 -6.98 -5.97 -3.69
N ILE A 52 -6.05 -6.05 -4.63
CA ILE A 52 -6.19 -5.42 -5.94
C ILE A 52 -6.72 -6.48 -6.88
N LEU A 53 -7.89 -6.22 -7.45
CA LEU A 53 -8.54 -7.18 -8.35
C LEU A 53 -8.43 -6.70 -9.79
N SER A 54 -8.21 -7.64 -10.72
CA SER A 54 -8.28 -7.35 -12.15
C SER A 54 -9.74 -7.18 -12.56
N VAL A 55 -9.96 -6.77 -13.81
CA VAL A 55 -11.33 -6.63 -14.33
C VAL A 55 -12.08 -7.95 -14.32
N GLU A 56 -11.37 -9.07 -14.39
CA GLU A 56 -11.99 -10.40 -14.30
C GLU A 56 -12.25 -10.84 -12.86
N GLY A 57 -11.86 -10.03 -11.89
CA GLY A 57 -12.06 -10.36 -10.49
C GLY A 57 -10.97 -11.21 -9.86
N GLU A 58 -9.82 -11.33 -10.52
CA GLU A 58 -8.69 -12.09 -9.97
C GLU A 58 -7.82 -11.22 -9.09
N ALA A 59 -7.34 -11.79 -7.98
CA ALA A 59 -6.42 -11.09 -7.10
C ALA A 59 -5.05 -11.00 -7.78
N VAL A 60 -4.65 -9.78 -8.13
CA VAL A 60 -3.37 -9.53 -8.81
C VAL A 60 -2.40 -8.73 -7.97
N GLY A 61 -2.86 -8.11 -6.89
CA GLY A 61 -2.02 -7.32 -6.01
C GLY A 61 -2.62 -7.23 -4.62
N PHE A 62 -1.87 -6.58 -3.73
CA PHE A 62 -2.21 -6.58 -2.32
C PHE A 62 -1.48 -5.43 -1.63
N PHE A 63 -2.11 -4.86 -0.60
CA PHE A 63 -1.44 -3.94 0.30
C PHE A 63 -2.17 -3.94 1.64
N VAL A 64 -1.59 -3.26 2.63
CA VAL A 64 -2.19 -3.13 3.95
C VAL A 64 -2.29 -1.66 4.30
N LEU A 65 -3.42 -1.25 4.85
CA LEU A 65 -3.61 0.06 5.44
C LEU A 65 -3.54 -0.09 6.96
N HIS A 66 -2.73 0.75 7.61
CA HIS A 66 -2.45 0.59 9.04
C HIS A 66 -2.74 1.89 9.78
N LEU A 67 -3.76 1.86 10.64
CA LEU A 67 -4.09 2.99 11.53
C LEU A 67 -3.26 2.90 12.81
N ASN A 68 -3.03 4.03 13.43
CA ASN A 68 -2.35 4.12 14.74
C ASN A 68 -0.98 3.46 14.77
N ALA A 69 -0.29 3.45 13.62
CA ALA A 69 1.06 2.90 13.54
C ALA A 69 2.05 3.88 14.15
N GLU A 70 3.18 3.35 14.62
CA GLU A 70 4.24 4.19 15.19
C GLU A 70 4.69 5.29 14.25
N ILE A 71 4.70 5.01 12.94
CA ILE A 71 5.17 5.98 11.95
C ILE A 71 4.30 7.23 11.91
N THR A 72 3.05 7.18 12.37
CA THR A 72 2.20 8.37 12.40
C THR A 72 2.72 9.40 13.39
N SER A 73 3.42 8.97 14.43
CA SER A 73 4.04 9.90 15.35
C SER A 73 5.20 10.65 14.70
N LEU A 74 5.87 10.01 13.73
CA LEU A 74 6.94 10.65 13.01
C LEU A 74 6.45 11.82 12.16
N VAL A 75 5.25 11.69 11.58
CA VAL A 75 4.66 12.75 10.77
C VAL A 75 3.77 13.69 11.60
N ASP A 76 3.62 13.41 12.89
CA ASP A 76 2.86 14.23 13.83
C ASP A 76 1.43 14.46 13.38
N ASN A 77 0.79 13.40 12.87
CA ASN A 77 -0.59 13.47 12.41
C ASN A 77 -1.35 12.23 12.86
N PRO A 78 -2.19 12.32 13.91
CA PRO A 78 -2.94 11.15 14.37
C PRO A 78 -4.03 10.70 13.40
N ARG A 79 -4.33 11.51 12.37
CA ARG A 79 -5.31 11.15 11.34
C ARG A 79 -4.65 10.59 10.09
N ALA A 80 -3.38 10.24 10.14
CA ALA A 80 -2.70 9.62 9.01
C ALA A 80 -2.93 8.11 9.03
N ILE A 81 -2.98 7.52 7.83
CA ILE A 81 -3.00 6.07 7.66
C ILE A 81 -1.76 5.67 6.90
N ILE A 82 -1.19 4.52 7.26
CA ILE A 82 0.04 4.04 6.65
C ILE A 82 -0.28 3.04 5.56
N LEU A 83 0.31 3.21 4.39
CA LEU A 83 0.30 2.23 3.32
C LEU A 83 1.51 1.32 3.49
N ARG A 84 1.28 0.01 3.58
CA ARG A 84 2.33 -0.99 3.76
C ARG A 84 2.18 -2.15 2.79
N ALA A 85 3.28 -2.83 2.54
CA ALA A 85 3.29 -4.16 1.92
C ALA A 85 2.66 -4.20 0.53
N LEU A 86 2.74 -3.09 -0.22
CA LEU A 86 2.23 -3.09 -1.59
C LEU A 86 3.02 -4.09 -2.43
N SER A 87 2.30 -5.02 -3.05
CA SER A 87 2.91 -5.99 -3.96
C SER A 87 1.96 -6.33 -5.08
N VAL A 88 2.53 -6.65 -6.24
CA VAL A 88 1.80 -7.18 -7.38
C VAL A 88 2.47 -8.48 -7.77
N ASP A 89 1.69 -9.54 -7.96
CA ASP A 89 2.21 -10.83 -8.34
C ASP A 89 3.11 -10.66 -9.58
N PHE A 90 4.29 -11.27 -9.55
CA PHE A 90 5.27 -11.12 -10.61
C PHE A 90 4.67 -11.36 -11.99
N ARG A 91 3.78 -12.36 -12.12
CA ARG A 91 3.15 -12.70 -13.39
C ARG A 91 2.21 -11.61 -13.91
N GLN A 92 1.83 -10.67 -13.05
CA GLN A 92 0.92 -9.57 -13.38
C GLN A 92 1.62 -8.22 -13.45
N GLN A 93 2.92 -8.17 -13.22
CA GLN A 93 3.66 -6.91 -13.25
C GLN A 93 3.79 -6.40 -14.68
N GLY A 94 3.99 -5.09 -14.81
CA GLY A 94 4.10 -4.45 -16.11
C GLY A 94 2.77 -4.17 -16.80
N LYS A 95 1.64 -4.47 -16.14
CA LYS A 95 0.30 -4.26 -16.70
C LYS A 95 -0.40 -3.03 -16.13
N GLY A 96 0.27 -2.28 -15.25
CA GLY A 96 -0.27 -1.05 -14.68
C GLY A 96 -1.16 -1.23 -13.47
N TYR A 97 -1.21 -2.41 -12.86
CA TYR A 97 -2.10 -2.65 -11.72
C TYR A 97 -1.71 -1.83 -10.49
N ALA A 98 -0.40 -1.73 -10.19
CA ALA A 98 0.04 -0.95 -9.03
C ALA A 98 -0.33 0.52 -9.18
N LYS A 99 -0.10 1.09 -10.35
CA LYS A 99 -0.44 2.49 -10.61
C LYS A 99 -1.95 2.71 -10.54
N ALA A 100 -2.73 1.83 -11.16
CA ALA A 100 -4.19 1.95 -11.14
C ALA A 100 -4.73 1.88 -9.72
N ALA A 101 -4.17 0.96 -8.90
CA ALA A 101 -4.59 0.82 -7.51
C ALA A 101 -4.27 2.07 -6.70
N MET A 102 -3.07 2.62 -6.89
CA MET A 102 -2.66 3.81 -6.15
C MET A 102 -3.46 5.04 -6.55
N LEU A 103 -3.89 5.12 -7.81
CA LEU A 103 -4.77 6.20 -8.25
C LEU A 103 -6.15 6.11 -7.60
N GLN A 104 -6.59 4.91 -7.26
CA GLN A 104 -7.89 4.69 -6.59
C GLN A 104 -7.79 4.81 -5.06
N LEU A 105 -6.58 4.74 -4.52
CA LEU A 105 -6.38 4.67 -3.07
C LEU A 105 -6.96 5.87 -2.32
N PRO A 106 -6.78 7.13 -2.75
CA PRO A 106 -7.34 8.25 -2.00
C PRO A 106 -8.87 8.19 -1.88
N ALA A 107 -9.57 7.80 -2.95
CA ALA A 107 -11.02 7.66 -2.90
C ALA A 107 -11.44 6.50 -1.98
N PHE A 108 -10.71 5.40 -2.03
CA PHE A 108 -10.95 4.25 -1.16
C PHE A 108 -10.80 4.64 0.31
N VAL A 109 -9.71 5.33 0.64
CA VAL A 109 -9.48 5.81 2.00
C VAL A 109 -10.57 6.79 2.42
N GLY A 110 -10.95 7.69 1.54
CA GLY A 110 -12.01 8.65 1.83
C GLY A 110 -13.34 8.00 2.14
N GLU A 111 -13.63 6.89 1.48
CA GLU A 111 -14.89 6.15 1.68
C GLU A 111 -14.89 5.35 2.98
N TYR A 112 -13.82 4.62 3.26
CA TYR A 112 -13.80 3.65 4.36
C TYR A 112 -13.11 4.16 5.62
N PHE A 113 -12.37 5.26 5.54
CA PHE A 113 -11.68 5.84 6.67
C PHE A 113 -11.94 7.34 6.70
N PRO A 114 -13.19 7.75 7.01
CA PRO A 114 -13.59 9.15 6.85
C PRO A 114 -12.85 10.12 7.76
N GLU A 115 -12.18 9.64 8.81
CA GLU A 115 -11.42 10.50 9.71
C GLU A 115 -9.97 10.72 9.25
N VAL A 116 -9.54 9.95 8.25
CA VAL A 116 -8.16 10.05 7.75
C VAL A 116 -8.05 11.22 6.78
N ASP A 117 -7.01 12.03 6.95
CA ASP A 117 -6.76 13.16 6.06
C ASP A 117 -5.39 13.09 5.38
N GLU A 118 -4.62 12.03 5.66
CA GLU A 118 -3.30 11.88 5.05
C GLU A 118 -2.93 10.40 4.94
N ILE A 119 -2.38 10.04 3.78
CA ILE A 119 -1.80 8.71 3.58
C ILE A 119 -0.29 8.87 3.61
N VAL A 120 0.39 8.02 4.38
CA VAL A 120 1.83 8.09 4.57
C VAL A 120 2.42 6.74 4.24
N LEU A 121 3.61 6.73 3.71
CA LEU A 121 4.35 5.49 3.48
C LEU A 121 5.83 5.69 3.72
N ALA A 122 6.53 4.60 3.98
CA ALA A 122 7.97 4.59 4.06
C ALA A 122 8.48 3.78 2.86
N VAL A 123 9.36 4.37 2.07
CA VAL A 123 9.94 3.71 0.91
C VAL A 123 11.45 3.70 1.02
N ASN A 124 12.07 2.54 0.77
CA ASN A 124 13.51 2.41 0.88
C ASN A 124 14.20 3.33 -0.11
N ALA A 125 15.29 3.97 0.34
CA ALA A 125 16.04 4.94 -0.47
C ALA A 125 16.60 4.30 -1.74
N ARG A 126 16.74 2.98 -1.79
CA ARG A 126 17.24 2.26 -2.95
C ARG A 126 16.14 1.70 -3.85
N ASN A 127 14.88 1.82 -3.42
CA ASN A 127 13.75 1.31 -4.21
C ASN A 127 13.25 2.39 -5.16
N PHE A 128 13.99 2.62 -6.23
CA PHE A 128 13.72 3.71 -7.16
C PHE A 128 12.42 3.53 -7.93
N ALA A 129 12.06 2.30 -8.25
CA ALA A 129 10.82 2.01 -8.97
C ALA A 129 9.60 2.41 -8.14
N ALA A 130 9.59 2.07 -6.86
CA ALA A 130 8.50 2.44 -5.97
C ALA A 130 8.44 3.96 -5.77
N GLN A 131 9.60 4.59 -5.59
CA GLN A 131 9.64 6.05 -5.45
C GLN A 131 9.02 6.73 -6.66
N ARG A 132 9.38 6.31 -7.85
CA ARG A 132 8.79 6.89 -9.08
C ARG A 132 7.29 6.68 -9.15
N LEU A 133 6.83 5.50 -8.80
CA LEU A 133 5.39 5.20 -8.80
C LEU A 133 4.64 6.18 -7.89
N TYR A 134 5.09 6.30 -6.65
CA TYR A 134 4.39 7.12 -5.67
C TYR A 134 4.42 8.59 -6.03
N LEU A 135 5.56 9.08 -6.51
CA LEU A 135 5.67 10.48 -6.92
C LEU A 135 4.78 10.79 -8.14
N GLN A 136 4.67 9.84 -9.08
CA GLN A 136 3.82 10.02 -10.25
C GLN A 136 2.35 10.17 -9.91
N ILE A 137 1.89 9.50 -8.86
CA ILE A 137 0.48 9.58 -8.48
C ILE A 137 0.17 10.71 -7.51
N GLY A 138 1.18 11.47 -7.09
CA GLY A 138 0.97 12.67 -6.30
C GLY A 138 1.47 12.63 -4.86
N PHE A 139 2.13 11.57 -4.44
CA PHE A 139 2.79 11.58 -3.13
C PHE A 139 3.93 12.60 -3.15
N GLU A 140 4.21 13.18 -2.00
CA GLU A 140 5.24 14.21 -1.83
C GLU A 140 6.31 13.73 -0.88
N ASP A 141 7.56 14.05 -1.22
CA ASP A 141 8.71 13.87 -0.32
C ASP A 141 8.94 15.20 0.39
N ARG A 142 8.66 15.23 1.69
CA ARG A 142 8.82 16.46 2.50
C ARG A 142 10.11 16.46 3.30
N GLY A 143 11.03 15.56 2.97
CA GLY A 143 12.34 15.51 3.60
C GLY A 143 12.43 14.67 4.85
N LEU A 144 11.36 14.03 5.28
CA LEU A 144 11.42 13.13 6.43
C LEU A 144 12.03 11.80 6.04
N THR A 145 12.88 11.28 6.90
CA THR A 145 13.50 9.97 6.71
C THR A 145 13.47 9.19 8.02
N ARG A 146 13.65 7.89 7.92
CA ARG A 146 13.88 7.07 9.10
C ARG A 146 14.78 5.90 8.72
N MET A 147 15.41 5.28 9.72
CA MET A 147 16.18 4.06 9.49
C MET A 147 15.24 2.86 9.61
N GLY A 148 15.13 2.08 8.54
CA GLY A 148 14.37 0.84 8.55
C GLY A 148 15.28 -0.37 8.62
N PRO A 149 14.71 -1.59 8.64
CA PRO A 149 15.50 -2.83 8.74
C PRO A 149 16.43 -3.05 7.55
N MET A 150 16.10 -2.50 6.39
CA MET A 150 16.91 -2.66 5.18
C MET A 150 17.58 -1.34 4.76
N GLY A 151 17.80 -0.43 5.69
CA GLY A 151 18.47 0.84 5.45
C GLY A 151 17.54 2.03 5.52
N MET A 152 18.04 3.17 5.06
CA MET A 152 17.28 4.42 5.14
C MET A 152 16.02 4.36 4.29
N GLN A 153 14.94 4.93 4.82
CA GLN A 153 13.67 5.07 4.13
C GLN A 153 13.29 6.53 4.03
N HIS A 154 12.68 6.90 2.90
CA HIS A 154 12.03 8.20 2.75
C HIS A 154 10.58 8.06 3.18
N ILE A 155 10.05 9.10 3.82
CA ILE A 155 8.64 9.14 4.18
C ILE A 155 7.93 10.01 3.15
N TYR A 156 6.95 9.43 2.46
CA TYR A 156 6.16 10.15 1.46
C TYR A 156 4.75 10.37 2.00
N HIS A 157 4.12 11.44 1.57
CA HIS A 157 2.84 11.92 2.09
C HIS A 157 1.86 12.18 0.94
N PHE A 158 0.60 11.88 1.19
CA PHE A 158 -0.47 12.22 0.26
C PHE A 158 -1.64 12.77 1.06
N LYS A 159 -2.03 14.00 0.78
CA LYS A 159 -3.15 14.62 1.48
C LYS A 159 -4.47 14.13 0.88
N VAL A 160 -5.34 13.62 1.73
CA VAL A 160 -6.67 13.17 1.30
C VAL A 160 -7.62 14.34 1.41
N GLU A 161 -8.14 14.78 0.27
CA GLU A 161 -9.05 15.90 0.24
C GLU A 161 -10.44 15.45 0.68
N ARG A 162 -11.08 16.33 1.44
CA ARG A 162 -12.43 16.08 1.89
C ARG A 162 -13.37 17.03 1.19
N THR A 163 -14.43 16.50 0.63
CA THR A 163 -15.48 17.31 0.05
C THR A 163 -16.63 17.40 1.03
N GLY A 164 -16.95 18.59 1.39
CA GLY A 164 -18.13 18.94 2.13
C GLY A 164 -18.18 18.56 3.57
#